data_317399248c063c1e80e1d0b396478d35
#
_entry.id   317399248c063c1e80e1d0b396478d35
#
_cell.length_a   1.000
_cell.length_b   1.000
_cell.length_c   1.000
_cell.angle_alpha   90.00
_cell.angle_beta   90.00
_cell.angle_gamma   90.00
#
_symmetry.space_group_name_H-M   'P 1'
#
loop_
_entity.id
_entity.type
_entity.pdbx_description
1 polymer ?
#
loop_
_entity_poly.entity_id
_entity_poly.type
_entity_poly.pdbx_seq_one_letter_code
_entity_poly.pdbx_strand_id
1 'polypeptide(L)'
;MAVIDIAGFVTDLKSHAVDHGFHVHDERHFVETYSLRQLWEVDLHPEEACNGPIDLHVSLEIDPRTLLSFEDAVLAMDDPDDDPPEGFTFPLVFTWAFPPLVHPPDLLVLATEVAGIGGLELPLEVSAIDSFHQVTDAPERSLTV
;
A
#
# COMPACT_ATOMS: atom_id res chain seq x y z
N MET A 1 -3.21 -10.78 20.77
CA MET A 1 -2.62 -11.95 20.06
C MET A 1 -1.80 -11.43 18.91
N ALA A 2 -0.54 -11.81 18.82
CA ALA A 2 0.31 -11.42 17.70
C ALA A 2 -0.19 -12.08 16.41
N VAL A 3 -0.12 -11.37 15.29
CA VAL A 3 -0.46 -11.91 13.97
C VAL A 3 0.76 -12.62 13.42
N ILE A 4 0.68 -13.92 13.23
CA ILE A 4 1.78 -14.79 12.82
C ILE A 4 1.63 -15.36 11.40
N ASP A 5 0.67 -14.90 10.63
CA ASP A 5 0.49 -15.28 9.23
C ASP A 5 0.12 -14.07 8.36
N ILE A 6 0.37 -14.20 7.05
CA ILE A 6 0.14 -13.11 6.10
C ILE A 6 -1.36 -12.81 5.94
N ALA A 7 -2.20 -13.83 5.87
CA ALA A 7 -3.64 -13.65 5.72
C ALA A 7 -4.24 -12.93 6.94
N GLY A 8 -3.79 -13.28 8.14
CA GLY A 8 -4.15 -12.62 9.39
C GLY A 8 -3.70 -11.17 9.40
N PHE A 9 -2.47 -10.88 8.96
CA PHE A 9 -1.96 -9.51 8.83
C PHE A 9 -2.82 -8.67 7.88
N VAL A 10 -3.17 -9.17 6.71
CA VAL A 10 -4.02 -8.45 5.75
C VAL A 10 -5.42 -8.21 6.33
N THR A 11 -5.97 -9.17 7.06
CA THR A 11 -7.26 -9.03 7.75
C THR A 11 -7.21 -7.93 8.80
N ASP A 12 -6.16 -7.89 9.62
CA ASP A 12 -5.97 -6.87 10.65
C ASP A 12 -5.73 -5.48 10.03
N LEU A 13 -4.97 -5.40 8.94
CA LEU A 13 -4.76 -4.17 8.20
C LEU A 13 -6.09 -3.58 7.70
N LYS A 14 -6.96 -4.41 7.12
CA LYS A 14 -8.29 -3.97 6.67
C LYS A 14 -9.17 -3.52 7.84
N SER A 15 -9.18 -4.27 8.93
CA SER A 15 -9.94 -3.91 10.12
C SER A 15 -9.47 -2.59 10.71
N HIS A 16 -8.16 -2.39 10.79
CA HIS A 16 -7.56 -1.13 11.24
C HIS A 16 -7.96 0.05 10.34
N ALA A 17 -7.93 -0.14 9.02
CA ALA A 17 -8.36 0.89 8.08
C ALA A 17 -9.84 1.26 8.27
N VAL A 18 -10.72 0.27 8.42
CA VAL A 18 -12.15 0.50 8.68
C VAL A 18 -12.38 1.25 9.99
N ASP A 19 -11.68 0.88 11.05
CA ASP A 19 -11.77 1.53 12.37
C ASP A 19 -11.29 3.00 12.32
N HIS A 20 -10.48 3.35 11.32
CA HIS A 20 -9.97 4.71 11.10
C HIS A 20 -10.69 5.47 9.97
N GLY A 21 -11.88 5.05 9.60
CA GLY A 21 -12.74 5.76 8.67
C GLY A 21 -12.46 5.50 7.19
N PHE A 22 -11.82 4.39 6.86
CA PHE A 22 -11.66 3.93 5.49
C PHE A 22 -12.70 2.87 5.13
N HIS A 23 -13.07 2.85 3.86
CA HIS A 23 -13.89 1.81 3.26
C HIS A 23 -13.01 0.91 2.38
N VAL A 24 -13.12 -0.40 2.55
CA VAL A 24 -12.45 -1.38 1.68
C VAL A 24 -13.27 -1.52 0.41
N HIS A 25 -12.73 -1.04 -0.72
CA HIS A 25 -13.41 -1.04 -2.01
C HIS A 25 -13.23 -2.36 -2.74
N ASP A 26 -12.02 -2.88 -2.75
CA ASP A 26 -11.67 -4.12 -3.42
C ASP A 26 -10.48 -4.81 -2.74
N GLU A 27 -10.39 -6.11 -2.90
CA GLU A 27 -9.31 -6.94 -2.38
C GLU A 27 -8.97 -8.02 -3.40
N ARG A 28 -7.68 -8.21 -3.66
CA ARG A 28 -7.19 -9.21 -4.60
C ARG A 28 -6.00 -9.94 -3.98
N HIS A 29 -5.95 -11.24 -4.24
CA HIS A 29 -4.81 -12.08 -3.87
C HIS A 29 -4.37 -12.88 -5.10
N PHE A 30 -3.15 -12.66 -5.55
CA PHE A 30 -2.56 -13.32 -6.69
C PHE A 30 -1.46 -14.27 -6.26
N VAL A 31 -1.42 -15.44 -6.87
CA VAL A 31 -0.34 -16.43 -6.70
C VAL A 31 0.16 -16.83 -8.08
N GLU A 32 1.45 -16.60 -8.33
CA GLU A 32 2.07 -17.07 -9.58
C GLU A 32 2.30 -18.58 -9.55
N THR A 33 1.83 -19.26 -10.59
CA THR A 33 1.82 -20.73 -10.65
C THR A 33 3.22 -21.34 -10.57
N TYR A 34 4.22 -20.72 -11.20
CA TYR A 34 5.57 -21.29 -11.29
C TYR A 34 6.53 -20.79 -10.22
N SER A 35 6.48 -19.51 -9.91
CA SER A 35 7.38 -18.90 -8.93
C SER A 35 6.87 -18.99 -7.50
N LEU A 36 5.56 -19.23 -7.31
CA LEU A 36 4.85 -19.18 -6.04
C LEU A 36 4.91 -17.81 -5.35
N ARG A 37 5.30 -16.77 -6.07
CA ARG A 37 5.20 -15.40 -5.57
C ARG A 37 3.75 -15.04 -5.34
N GLN A 38 3.49 -14.30 -4.28
CA GLN A 38 2.17 -13.83 -3.94
C GLN A 38 2.13 -12.30 -3.93
N LEU A 39 0.98 -11.76 -4.29
CA LEU A 39 0.70 -10.34 -4.21
C LEU A 39 -0.69 -10.16 -3.60
N TRP A 40 -0.75 -9.46 -2.49
CA TRP A 40 -1.99 -9.02 -1.88
C TRP A 40 -2.20 -7.54 -2.23
N GLU A 41 -3.39 -7.21 -2.73
CA GLU A 41 -3.76 -5.84 -3.05
C GLU A 41 -5.07 -5.51 -2.36
N VAL A 42 -5.12 -4.33 -1.76
CA VAL A 42 -6.32 -3.79 -1.13
C VAL A 42 -6.50 -2.35 -1.59
N ASP A 43 -7.67 -2.05 -2.14
CA ASP A 43 -8.06 -0.70 -2.52
C ASP A 43 -8.94 -0.11 -1.44
N LEU A 44 -8.52 1.03 -0.91
CA LEU A 44 -9.18 1.76 0.18
C LEU A 44 -9.52 3.17 -0.28
N HIS A 45 -10.60 3.72 0.27
CA HIS A 45 -10.87 5.15 0.18
C HIS A 45 -11.48 5.65 1.50
N PRO A 46 -11.30 6.93 1.82
CA PRO A 46 -11.97 7.51 2.98
C PRO A 46 -13.49 7.35 2.86
N GLU A 47 -14.14 6.93 3.92
CA GLU A 47 -15.60 6.73 3.95
C GLU A 47 -16.37 8.01 3.56
N GLU A 48 -15.86 9.17 3.96
CA GLU A 48 -16.40 10.47 3.60
C GLU A 48 -16.24 10.83 2.11
N ALA A 49 -15.35 10.14 1.39
CA ALA A 49 -15.00 10.39 0.00
C ALA A 49 -15.18 9.16 -0.90
N CYS A 50 -16.12 8.27 -0.57
CA CYS A 50 -16.41 7.04 -1.32
C CYS A 50 -16.66 7.24 -2.82
N ASN A 51 -17.20 8.39 -3.21
CA ASN A 51 -17.43 8.75 -4.61
C ASN A 51 -16.37 9.73 -5.14
N GLY A 52 -15.32 9.97 -4.35
CA GLY A 52 -14.21 10.83 -4.72
C GLY A 52 -13.26 10.15 -5.69
N PRO A 53 -12.39 10.93 -6.33
CA PRO A 53 -11.49 10.44 -7.36
C PRO A 53 -10.17 9.86 -6.81
N ILE A 54 -9.97 9.88 -5.52
CA ILE A 54 -8.70 9.49 -4.89
C ILE A 54 -8.87 8.14 -4.19
N ASP A 55 -8.13 7.15 -4.67
CA ASP A 55 -8.04 5.84 -4.05
C ASP A 55 -6.64 5.61 -3.48
N LEU A 56 -6.59 4.92 -2.35
CA LEU A 56 -5.37 4.38 -1.78
C LEU A 56 -5.26 2.92 -2.21
N HIS A 57 -4.21 2.61 -2.95
CA HIS A 57 -3.84 1.25 -3.29
C HIS A 57 -2.75 0.76 -2.36
N VAL A 58 -3.04 -0.32 -1.63
CA VAL A 58 -2.09 -0.97 -0.74
C VAL A 58 -1.68 -2.30 -1.35
N SER A 59 -0.38 -2.52 -1.50
CA SER A 59 0.15 -3.77 -2.02
C SER A 59 1.16 -4.39 -1.07
N LEU A 60 1.07 -5.71 -0.91
CA LEU A 60 1.99 -6.52 -0.13
C LEU A 60 2.53 -7.65 -1.01
N GLU A 61 3.79 -7.56 -1.37
CA GLU A 61 4.48 -8.56 -2.18
C GLU A 61 5.15 -9.59 -1.28
N ILE A 62 4.93 -10.88 -1.58
CA ILE A 62 5.43 -12.00 -0.78
C ILE A 62 6.40 -12.82 -1.62
N ASP A 63 7.69 -12.74 -1.28
CA ASP A 63 8.70 -13.62 -1.81
C ASP A 63 8.57 -15.03 -1.20
N PRO A 64 8.47 -16.10 -2.00
CA PRO A 64 8.22 -17.45 -1.50
C PRO A 64 9.34 -17.99 -0.59
N ARG A 65 10.58 -17.60 -0.81
CA ARG A 65 11.70 -18.04 0.05
C ARG A 65 11.61 -17.40 1.42
N THR A 66 11.32 -16.11 1.46
CA THR A 66 11.13 -15.37 2.72
C THR A 66 9.92 -15.92 3.48
N LEU A 67 8.82 -16.22 2.77
CA LEU A 67 7.63 -16.80 3.38
C LEU A 67 7.91 -18.16 3.99
N LEU A 68 8.54 -19.08 3.27
CA LEU A 68 8.87 -20.42 3.79
C LEU A 68 9.77 -20.35 5.03
N SER A 69 10.78 -19.49 5.00
CA SER A 69 11.67 -19.29 6.15
C SER A 69 10.95 -18.69 7.34
N PHE A 70 10.02 -17.77 7.10
CA PHE A 70 9.16 -17.19 8.14
C PHE A 70 8.23 -18.26 8.75
N GLU A 71 7.56 -19.05 7.92
CA GLU A 71 6.68 -20.14 8.37
C GLU A 71 7.44 -21.18 9.19
N ASP A 72 8.65 -21.57 8.77
CA ASP A 72 9.51 -22.48 9.52
C ASP A 72 9.87 -21.91 10.90
N ALA A 73 10.17 -20.62 10.96
CA ALA A 73 10.46 -19.93 12.22
C ALA A 73 9.24 -19.86 13.14
N VAL A 74 8.06 -19.59 12.57
CA VAL A 74 6.78 -19.60 13.33
C VAL A 74 6.49 -20.99 13.91
N LEU A 75 6.70 -22.05 13.11
CA LEU A 75 6.50 -23.43 13.57
C LEU A 75 7.49 -23.84 14.68
N ALA A 76 8.63 -23.18 14.77
CA ALA A 76 9.65 -23.44 15.79
C ALA A 76 9.41 -22.63 17.09
N MET A 77 8.41 -21.77 17.14
CA MET A 77 8.05 -21.01 18.36
C MET A 77 7.48 -21.92 19.42
N ASP A 78 7.90 -21.71 20.64
CA ASP A 78 7.39 -22.49 21.81
C ASP A 78 5.99 -22.02 22.20
N ASP A 79 5.68 -20.72 22.06
CA ASP A 79 4.40 -20.13 22.38
C ASP A 79 3.85 -19.38 21.15
N PRO A 80 2.66 -19.75 20.63
CA PRO A 80 2.04 -19.05 19.51
C PRO A 80 1.54 -17.64 19.86
N ASP A 81 1.48 -17.28 21.13
CA ASP A 81 1.11 -15.93 21.57
C ASP A 81 2.32 -14.98 21.73
N ASP A 82 3.54 -15.50 21.52
CA ASP A 82 4.75 -14.67 21.44
C ASP A 82 4.75 -13.76 20.21
N ASP A 83 5.61 -12.74 20.24
CA ASP A 83 5.81 -11.86 19.10
C ASP A 83 6.33 -12.64 17.87
N PRO A 84 5.94 -12.23 16.65
CA PRO A 84 6.41 -12.86 15.42
C PRO A 84 7.94 -12.91 15.34
N PRO A 85 8.51 -13.96 14.69
CA PRO A 85 9.95 -14.06 14.53
C PRO A 85 10.55 -12.84 13.83
N GLU A 86 11.64 -12.31 14.36
CA GLU A 86 12.37 -11.19 13.77
C GLU A 86 13.22 -11.59 12.56
N GLY A 87 13.61 -10.61 11.75
CA GLY A 87 14.53 -10.78 10.63
C GLY A 87 13.87 -11.09 9.29
N PHE A 88 12.55 -11.09 9.23
CA PHE A 88 11.79 -11.26 7.99
C PHE A 88 11.16 -9.93 7.57
N THR A 89 11.29 -9.59 6.30
CA THR A 89 10.75 -8.34 5.75
C THR A 89 9.89 -8.63 4.53
N PHE A 90 8.65 -8.12 4.56
CA PHE A 90 7.73 -8.14 3.43
C PHE A 90 7.44 -6.68 3.04
N PRO A 91 7.69 -6.28 1.77
CA PRO A 91 7.44 -4.92 1.35
C PRO A 91 5.95 -4.60 1.34
N LEU A 92 5.56 -3.55 2.05
CA LEU A 92 4.22 -3.00 2.06
C LEU A 92 4.27 -1.61 1.42
N VAL A 93 3.53 -1.41 0.33
CA VAL A 93 3.54 -0.17 -0.45
C VAL A 93 2.17 0.47 -0.43
N PHE A 94 2.12 1.74 -0.08
CA PHE A 94 0.92 2.58 -0.15
C PHE A 94 1.05 3.52 -1.34
N THR A 95 0.09 3.48 -2.25
CA THR A 95 0.09 4.32 -3.44
C THR A 95 -1.18 5.14 -3.53
N TRP A 96 -1.03 6.46 -3.53
CA TRP A 96 -2.11 7.40 -3.81
C TRP A 96 -2.03 7.86 -5.26
N ALA A 97 -3.07 7.63 -6.04
CA ALA A 97 -3.20 8.10 -7.40
C ALA A 97 -4.26 9.20 -7.48
N PHE A 98 -3.88 10.32 -8.07
CA PHE A 98 -4.76 11.46 -8.30
C PHE A 98 -5.14 11.53 -9.77
N PRO A 99 -6.40 11.78 -10.09
CA PRO A 99 -6.80 12.02 -11.48
C PRO A 99 -6.18 13.32 -11.98
N PRO A 100 -6.26 13.60 -13.29
CA PRO A 100 -5.78 14.86 -13.85
C PRO A 100 -6.35 16.07 -13.12
N LEU A 101 -5.47 16.96 -12.68
CA LEU A 101 -5.80 18.17 -11.93
C LEU A 101 -5.61 19.41 -12.82
N VAL A 102 -6.58 20.31 -12.76
CA VAL A 102 -6.50 21.60 -13.47
C VAL A 102 -5.49 22.56 -12.81
N HIS A 103 -5.42 22.50 -11.49
CA HIS A 103 -4.50 23.30 -10.68
C HIS A 103 -3.66 22.37 -9.79
N PRO A 104 -2.70 21.64 -10.36
CA PRO A 104 -1.88 20.72 -9.59
C PRO A 104 -0.96 21.46 -8.62
N PRO A 105 -0.70 20.90 -7.44
CA PRO A 105 0.31 21.45 -6.53
C PRO A 105 1.71 21.33 -7.13
N ASP A 106 2.62 22.16 -6.65
CA ASP A 106 4.05 21.99 -6.92
C ASP A 106 4.53 20.65 -6.30
N LEU A 107 5.27 19.85 -7.08
CA LEU A 107 5.71 18.53 -6.66
C LEU A 107 6.64 18.55 -5.45
N LEU A 108 7.51 19.55 -5.37
CA LEU A 108 8.44 19.66 -4.25
C LEU A 108 7.70 20.03 -2.96
N VAL A 109 6.73 20.93 -3.06
CA VAL A 109 5.88 21.31 -1.92
C VAL A 109 5.08 20.11 -1.44
N LEU A 110 4.43 19.40 -2.36
CA LEU A 110 3.65 18.19 -2.03
C LEU A 110 4.54 17.12 -1.38
N ALA A 111 5.70 16.83 -1.96
CA ALA A 111 6.63 15.85 -1.41
C ALA A 111 7.13 16.25 -0.01
N THR A 112 7.38 17.53 0.22
CA THR A 112 7.80 18.03 1.53
C THR A 112 6.71 17.88 2.58
N GLU A 113 5.48 18.21 2.24
CA GLU A 113 4.33 18.09 3.15
C GLU A 113 4.05 16.62 3.49
N VAL A 114 4.03 15.75 2.49
CA VAL A 114 3.76 14.31 2.70
C VAL A 114 4.90 13.63 3.45
N ALA A 115 6.16 14.00 3.18
CA ALA A 115 7.33 13.49 3.91
C ALA A 115 7.27 13.84 5.40
N GLY A 116 6.64 14.94 5.77
CA GLY A 116 6.43 15.33 7.16
C GLY A 116 5.54 14.36 7.96
N ILE A 117 4.73 13.55 7.29
CA ILE A 117 3.82 12.59 7.93
C ILE A 117 4.58 11.38 8.46
N GLY A 118 5.46 10.80 7.66
CA GLY A 118 6.20 9.57 8.00
C GLY A 118 7.64 9.78 8.42
N GLY A 119 8.18 10.97 8.26
CA GLY A 119 9.58 11.28 8.57
C GLY A 119 10.55 10.45 7.72
N LEU A 120 11.70 10.13 8.31
CA LEU A 120 12.76 9.36 7.64
C LEU A 120 12.46 7.85 7.57
N GLU A 121 11.47 7.37 8.32
CA GLU A 121 11.16 5.94 8.42
C GLU A 121 10.26 5.45 7.29
N LEU A 122 9.56 6.36 6.59
CA LEU A 122 8.72 6.04 5.45
C LEU A 122 9.33 6.64 4.17
N PRO A 123 10.02 5.83 3.35
CA PRO A 123 10.49 6.28 2.04
C PRO A 123 9.33 6.77 1.18
N LEU A 124 9.51 7.91 0.53
CA LEU A 124 8.48 8.57 -0.27
C LEU A 124 8.95 8.80 -1.69
N GLU A 125 8.07 8.51 -2.66
CA GLU A 125 8.21 8.92 -4.05
C GLU A 125 6.96 9.70 -4.46
N VAL A 126 7.17 10.87 -5.07
CA VAL A 126 6.10 11.66 -5.68
C VAL A 126 6.43 11.84 -7.15
N SER A 127 5.53 11.44 -8.03
CA SER A 127 5.71 11.54 -9.47
C SER A 127 4.50 12.21 -10.13
N ALA A 128 4.74 12.80 -11.32
CA ALA A 128 3.69 13.43 -12.11
C ALA A 128 3.83 13.08 -13.58
N ILE A 129 2.69 12.98 -14.26
CA ILE A 129 2.61 12.82 -15.70
C ILE A 129 1.78 13.97 -16.27
N ASP A 130 2.38 14.75 -17.16
CA ASP A 130 1.69 15.78 -17.93
C ASP A 130 1.17 15.18 -19.24
N SER A 131 -0.13 15.32 -19.48
CA SER A 131 -0.79 14.83 -20.67
C SER A 131 -1.36 15.98 -21.49
N PHE A 132 -1.16 15.94 -22.81
CA PHE A 132 -1.66 16.90 -23.76
C PHE A 132 -2.61 16.20 -24.73
N HIS A 133 -3.86 16.64 -24.79
CA HIS A 133 -4.84 16.11 -25.73
C HIS A 133 -4.75 16.79 -27.11
N GLN A 134 -4.42 18.08 -27.11
CA GLN A 134 -4.17 18.86 -28.30
C GLN A 134 -2.96 19.79 -28.09
N VAL A 135 -2.28 20.16 -29.16
CA VAL A 135 -1.08 21.01 -29.09
C VAL A 135 -1.34 22.38 -28.46
N THR A 136 -2.59 22.85 -28.50
CA THR A 136 -3.01 24.17 -27.98
C THR A 136 -3.59 24.10 -26.57
N ASP A 137 -3.78 22.89 -26.01
CA ASP A 137 -4.37 22.74 -24.70
C ASP A 137 -3.32 22.91 -23.60
N ALA A 138 -3.76 23.39 -22.45
CA ALA A 138 -2.95 23.30 -21.25
C ALA A 138 -2.78 21.82 -20.85
N PRO A 139 -1.61 21.41 -20.33
CA PRO A 139 -1.43 20.05 -19.87
C PRO A 139 -2.33 19.73 -18.68
N GLU A 140 -2.82 18.52 -18.65
CA GLU A 140 -3.43 17.92 -17.45
C GLU A 140 -2.37 17.12 -16.72
N ARG A 141 -2.24 17.34 -15.42
CA ARG A 141 -1.24 16.67 -14.60
C ARG A 141 -1.87 15.65 -13.69
N SER A 142 -1.46 14.40 -13.84
CA SER A 142 -1.77 13.29 -12.92
C SER A 142 -0.63 13.10 -11.93
N LEU A 143 -0.95 12.91 -10.65
CA LEU A 143 0.02 12.74 -9.57
C LEU A 143 -0.07 11.34 -8.99
N THR A 144 1.08 10.81 -8.57
CA THR A 144 1.18 9.56 -7.80
C THR A 144 2.13 9.77 -6.62
N VAL A 145 1.71 9.34 -5.44
CA VAL A 145 2.47 9.39 -4.20
C VAL A 145 2.67 7.99 -3.66
#